data_2b0cabc77bf83c58918d89e55c8e43bd
#
_entry.id   2b0cabc77bf83c58918d89e55c8e43bd
#
_cell.length_a   1.000
_cell.length_b   1.000
_cell.length_c   1.000
_cell.angle_alpha   90.00
_cell.angle_beta   90.00
_cell.angle_gamma   90.00
#
_symmetry.space_group_name_H-M   'P 1'
#
loop_
_entity.id
_entity.type
_entity.pdbx_description
1 polymer ?
#
loop_
_entity_poly.entity_id
_entity_poly.type
_entity_poly.pdbx_seq_one_letter_code
_entity_poly.pdbx_strand_id
1 'polypeptide(L)'
;SASPDQKIFFAHLTYDEPKPLFANDGLSLTGGREVILLSGIAQPHVFEKQAAQDFQVIKHFIFKDHHPFKREDLFKLRDFIDTFEGAKPAVITTEKDAMRLSKFADWFEENEIEIWFWPIRMNFGTETESFDQLIQKYARKS
;
A
#
# COMPACT_ATOMS: atom_id res chain seq x y z
N SER A 1 5.05 17.28 15.03
CA SER A 1 3.99 18.01 14.65
C SER A 1 4.40 19.35 14.25
N ALA A 2 3.58 19.84 13.61
CA ALA A 2 3.65 21.21 13.38
C ALA A 2 3.86 21.88 14.68
N SER A 3 4.40 23.01 14.62
CA SER A 3 4.62 23.71 15.83
C SER A 3 3.30 23.91 16.55
N PRO A 4 3.36 24.01 17.82
CA PRO A 4 2.15 24.03 18.62
C PRO A 4 1.23 25.18 18.28
N ASP A 5 1.77 26.23 17.78
CA ASP A 5 0.94 27.36 17.41
C ASP A 5 0.19 27.14 16.14
N GLN A 6 0.46 26.08 15.48
CA GLN A 6 -0.25 25.80 14.27
C GLN A 6 -1.56 25.19 14.59
N LYS A 7 -2.54 25.99 14.56
CA LYS A 7 -3.89 25.52 14.73
C LYS A 7 -4.48 25.09 13.43
N ILE A 8 -3.65 24.65 12.55
CA ILE A 8 -4.11 24.24 11.25
C ILE A 8 -4.62 22.84 11.33
N PHE A 9 -5.82 22.65 10.85
CA PHE A 9 -6.34 21.33 10.68
C PHE A 9 -6.02 20.92 9.27
N PHE A 10 -5.43 19.78 9.13
CA PHE A 10 -5.18 19.29 7.79
C PHE A 10 -5.34 17.80 7.80
N ALA A 11 -5.94 17.33 6.74
CA ALA A 11 -6.10 15.91 6.53
C ALA A 11 -4.81 15.36 5.99
N HIS A 12 -4.44 14.21 6.45
CA HIS A 12 -3.30 13.51 5.88
C HIS A 12 -3.60 12.04 5.84
N LEU A 13 -2.96 11.36 4.93
CA LEU A 13 -3.14 9.94 4.78
C LEU A 13 -2.24 9.21 5.76
N THR A 14 -2.80 8.27 6.46
CA THR A 14 -2.01 7.34 7.24
C THR A 14 -2.37 5.94 6.78
N TYR A 15 -1.42 5.06 6.94
CA TYR A 15 -1.62 3.66 6.59
C TYR A 15 -1.79 2.87 7.86
N ASP A 16 -2.80 2.03 7.88
CA ASP A 16 -2.90 1.00 8.90
C ASP A 16 -1.80 0.00 8.68
N GLU A 17 -1.76 -1.03 9.49
CA GLU A 17 -0.84 -2.10 9.19
C GLU A 17 -1.33 -2.88 7.97
N PRO A 18 -0.42 -3.48 7.24
CA PRO A 18 -0.79 -4.29 6.09
C PRO A 18 -1.66 -5.46 6.49
N LYS A 19 -2.58 -5.82 5.60
CA LYS A 19 -3.49 -6.93 5.80
C LYS A 19 -3.33 -7.91 4.66
N PRO A 20 -3.52 -9.21 4.90
CA PRO A 20 -3.43 -10.17 3.80
C PRO A 20 -4.49 -9.88 2.76
N LEU A 21 -4.09 -9.93 1.50
CA LEU A 21 -5.05 -9.72 0.42
C LEU A 21 -6.00 -10.89 0.31
N PHE A 22 -5.49 -12.10 0.55
CA PHE A 22 -6.31 -13.29 0.52
C PHE A 22 -6.33 -13.89 1.91
N ALA A 23 -7.33 -14.72 2.19
CA ALA A 23 -7.55 -15.23 3.52
C ALA A 23 -6.30 -15.87 4.10
N ASN A 24 -5.94 -15.43 5.31
CA ASN A 24 -4.72 -15.89 5.92
C ASN A 24 -4.87 -15.63 7.42
N ASP A 25 -5.20 -16.66 8.14
CA ASP A 25 -5.68 -16.52 9.51
C ASP A 25 -4.68 -15.84 10.43
N GLY A 26 -5.04 -14.62 10.85
CA GLY A 26 -4.36 -13.99 11.95
C GLY A 26 -2.91 -13.61 11.73
N LEU A 27 -2.42 -13.70 10.51
CA LEU A 27 -1.04 -13.34 10.24
C LEU A 27 -0.89 -11.83 10.19
N SER A 28 0.27 -11.36 10.63
CA SER A 28 0.63 -9.97 10.44
C SER A 28 2.01 -9.92 9.81
N LEU A 29 2.26 -8.85 9.09
CA LEU A 29 3.52 -8.68 8.39
C LEU A 29 4.51 -8.01 9.34
N THR A 30 5.62 -8.70 9.58
CA THR A 30 6.61 -8.23 10.53
C THR A 30 7.37 -7.04 9.99
N GLY A 31 7.51 -6.01 10.81
CA GLY A 31 8.30 -4.85 10.41
C GLY A 31 9.74 -5.21 10.14
N GLY A 32 10.37 -4.44 9.25
CA GLY A 32 11.75 -4.68 8.87
C GLY A 32 11.92 -5.73 7.79
N ARG A 33 10.86 -6.38 7.39
CA ARG A 33 10.92 -7.43 6.40
C ARG A 33 11.19 -6.87 5.01
N GLU A 34 11.88 -7.64 4.18
CA GLU A 34 12.08 -7.27 2.78
C GLU A 34 10.77 -7.40 2.04
N VAL A 35 10.41 -6.35 1.31
CA VAL A 35 9.13 -6.34 0.60
C VAL A 35 9.32 -5.80 -0.81
N ILE A 36 8.42 -6.24 -1.66
CA ILE A 36 8.26 -5.72 -3.02
C ILE A 36 6.96 -4.94 -3.03
N LEU A 37 6.99 -3.76 -3.61
CA LEU A 37 5.78 -2.97 -3.75
C LEU A 37 5.23 -3.11 -5.16
N LEU A 38 3.91 -3.10 -5.25
CA LEU A 38 3.20 -3.20 -6.52
C LEU A 38 2.10 -2.15 -6.50
N SER A 39 2.13 -1.22 -7.44
CA SER A 39 1.15 -0.15 -7.42
C SER A 39 0.81 0.34 -8.82
N GLY A 40 -0.45 0.74 -8.98
CA GLY A 40 -0.93 1.44 -10.16
C GLY A 40 -1.79 2.61 -9.72
N ILE A 41 -1.19 3.54 -8.99
CA ILE A 41 -1.89 4.69 -8.43
C ILE A 41 -1.18 5.97 -8.86
N ALA A 42 -1.85 7.10 -8.60
CA ALA A 42 -1.33 8.39 -9.06
C ALA A 42 -0.10 8.84 -8.28
N GLN A 43 0.07 8.37 -7.03
CA GLN A 43 1.15 8.84 -6.18
C GLN A 43 1.97 7.66 -5.64
N PRO A 44 2.66 6.94 -6.52
CA PRO A 44 3.39 5.75 -6.07
C PRO A 44 4.51 6.06 -5.10
N HIS A 45 5.11 7.25 -5.21
CA HIS A 45 6.23 7.58 -4.33
C HIS A 45 5.81 7.86 -2.90
N VAL A 46 4.58 8.34 -2.71
CA VAL A 46 4.05 8.50 -1.36
C VAL A 46 3.90 7.14 -0.70
N PHE A 47 3.37 6.19 -1.44
CA PHE A 47 3.22 4.83 -0.96
C PHE A 47 4.58 4.21 -0.63
N GLU A 48 5.54 4.38 -1.53
CA GLU A 48 6.87 3.83 -1.32
C GLU A 48 7.53 4.42 -0.08
N LYS A 49 7.43 5.73 0.08
CA LYS A 49 8.04 6.40 1.22
C LYS A 49 7.44 5.89 2.52
N GLN A 50 6.13 5.71 2.54
CA GLN A 50 5.45 5.21 3.71
C GLN A 50 5.90 3.78 4.03
N ALA A 51 5.97 2.94 3.01
CA ALA A 51 6.37 1.55 3.22
C ALA A 51 7.81 1.46 3.72
N ALA A 52 8.67 2.34 3.23
CA ALA A 52 10.08 2.30 3.60
C ALA A 52 10.32 2.65 5.06
N GLN A 53 9.33 3.24 5.73
CA GLN A 53 9.47 3.52 7.16
C GLN A 53 9.40 2.26 8.00
N ASP A 54 8.68 1.26 7.54
CA ASP A 54 8.45 0.05 8.32
C ASP A 54 9.08 -1.19 7.74
N PHE A 55 9.40 -1.16 6.45
CA PHE A 55 9.90 -2.34 5.74
C PHE A 55 11.10 -1.99 4.88
N GLN A 56 11.80 -3.02 4.46
CA GLN A 56 12.90 -2.86 3.51
C GLN A 56 12.36 -3.04 2.10
N VAL A 57 12.16 -1.94 1.41
CA VAL A 57 11.62 -1.98 0.06
C VAL A 57 12.73 -2.30 -0.90
N ILE A 58 12.69 -3.49 -1.49
CA ILE A 58 13.75 -3.94 -2.38
C ILE A 58 13.41 -3.74 -3.84
N LYS A 59 12.13 -3.52 -4.15
CA LYS A 59 11.71 -3.31 -5.53
C LYS A 59 10.30 -2.70 -5.50
N HIS A 60 10.04 -1.80 -6.42
CA HIS A 60 8.71 -1.25 -6.57
C HIS A 60 8.32 -1.35 -8.03
N PHE A 61 7.33 -2.20 -8.31
CA PHE A 61 6.76 -2.29 -9.64
C PHE A 61 5.70 -1.21 -9.76
N ILE A 62 5.99 -0.18 -10.53
CA ILE A 62 5.12 0.99 -10.66
C ILE A 62 4.43 0.92 -12.01
N PHE A 63 3.11 0.93 -11.99
CA PHE A 63 2.29 0.96 -13.19
C PHE A 63 1.53 2.27 -13.23
N LYS A 64 0.95 2.55 -14.37
CA LYS A 64 0.14 3.75 -14.53
C LYS A 64 -1.04 3.71 -13.58
N ASP A 65 -1.51 4.90 -13.21
CA ASP A 65 -2.73 5.02 -12.42
C ASP A 65 -3.86 4.29 -13.12
N HIS A 66 -4.60 3.50 -12.37
CA HIS A 66 -5.72 2.69 -12.86
C HIS A 66 -5.30 1.60 -13.85
N HIS A 67 -4.07 1.18 -13.77
CA HIS A 67 -3.58 0.13 -14.66
C HIS A 67 -4.40 -1.15 -14.49
N PRO A 68 -4.91 -1.73 -15.58
CA PRO A 68 -5.60 -3.02 -15.47
C PRO A 68 -4.57 -4.14 -15.47
N PHE A 69 -4.36 -4.74 -14.32
CA PHE A 69 -3.35 -5.77 -14.17
C PHE A 69 -3.69 -6.99 -15.02
N LYS A 70 -2.66 -7.55 -15.63
CA LYS A 70 -2.77 -8.74 -16.45
C LYS A 70 -1.76 -9.77 -15.96
N ARG A 71 -1.93 -10.99 -16.42
CA ARG A 71 -1.00 -12.06 -16.01
C ARG A 71 0.43 -11.75 -16.40
N GLU A 72 0.62 -11.07 -17.52
CA GLU A 72 1.99 -10.70 -17.94
C GLU A 72 2.67 -9.82 -16.90
N ASP A 73 1.91 -8.93 -16.29
CA ASP A 73 2.46 -8.08 -15.25
C ASP A 73 2.90 -8.91 -14.05
N LEU A 74 2.08 -9.89 -13.70
CA LEU A 74 2.34 -10.75 -12.55
C LEU A 74 3.51 -11.70 -12.82
N PHE A 75 3.69 -12.09 -14.07
CA PHE A 75 4.84 -12.93 -14.40
C PHE A 75 6.15 -12.23 -14.08
N LYS A 76 6.21 -10.92 -14.34
CA LYS A 76 7.42 -10.16 -14.01
C LYS A 76 7.67 -10.16 -12.51
N LEU A 77 6.60 -10.03 -11.75
CA LEU A 77 6.70 -10.08 -10.30
C LEU A 77 7.22 -11.45 -9.85
N ARG A 78 6.64 -12.51 -10.39
CA ARG A 78 7.05 -13.86 -10.02
C ARG A 78 8.50 -14.11 -10.38
N ASP A 79 8.91 -13.69 -11.58
CA ASP A 79 10.27 -13.91 -12.01
C ASP A 79 11.25 -13.22 -11.09
N PHE A 80 10.92 -12.04 -10.62
CA PHE A 80 11.80 -11.34 -9.69
C PHE A 80 11.87 -12.07 -8.36
N ILE A 81 10.74 -12.54 -7.85
CA ILE A 81 10.68 -13.26 -6.58
C ILE A 81 11.48 -14.56 -6.69
N ASP A 82 11.41 -15.22 -7.83
CA ASP A 82 12.09 -16.49 -8.03
C ASP A 82 13.61 -16.35 -8.05
N THR A 83 14.14 -15.14 -8.19
CA THR A 83 15.58 -14.96 -8.09
C THR A 83 16.10 -15.10 -6.68
N PHE A 84 15.22 -15.09 -5.68
CA PHE A 84 15.64 -15.18 -4.29
C PHE A 84 15.76 -16.64 -3.89
N GLU A 85 16.90 -16.99 -3.29
CA GLU A 85 17.10 -18.29 -2.71
C GLU A 85 16.79 -18.18 -1.23
N GLY A 86 16.06 -19.15 -0.71
CA GLY A 86 15.66 -19.12 0.68
C GLY A 86 14.40 -18.31 0.87
N ALA A 87 14.37 -17.47 1.91
CA ALA A 87 13.17 -16.73 2.24
C ALA A 87 12.82 -15.75 1.12
N LYS A 88 11.55 -15.74 0.72
CA LYS A 88 11.10 -14.87 -0.35
C LYS A 88 10.56 -13.57 0.25
N PRO A 89 10.70 -12.46 -0.48
CA PRO A 89 10.10 -11.21 -0.01
C PRO A 89 8.58 -11.28 -0.12
N ALA A 90 7.91 -10.50 0.72
CA ALA A 90 6.48 -10.34 0.63
C ALA A 90 6.15 -9.23 -0.35
N VAL A 91 4.94 -9.27 -0.89
CA VAL A 91 4.47 -8.21 -1.78
C VAL A 91 3.47 -7.37 -1.01
N ILE A 92 3.59 -6.05 -1.12
CA ILE A 92 2.61 -5.13 -0.55
C ILE A 92 2.06 -4.27 -1.68
N THR A 93 0.75 -4.19 -1.75
CA THR A 93 0.08 -3.35 -2.73
C THR A 93 -0.82 -2.36 -2.02
N THR A 94 -1.39 -1.44 -2.77
CA THR A 94 -2.31 -0.47 -2.20
C THR A 94 -3.70 -1.06 -2.12
N GLU A 95 -4.55 -0.42 -1.33
CA GLU A 95 -5.92 -0.89 -1.19
C GLU A 95 -6.65 -0.84 -2.53
N LYS A 96 -6.43 0.21 -3.30
CA LYS A 96 -7.06 0.33 -4.62
C LYS A 96 -6.61 -0.77 -5.56
N ASP A 97 -5.32 -1.06 -5.55
CA ASP A 97 -4.80 -2.09 -6.43
C ASP A 97 -5.23 -3.47 -5.97
N ALA A 98 -5.41 -3.66 -4.67
CA ALA A 98 -5.88 -4.93 -4.15
C ALA A 98 -7.21 -5.33 -4.77
N MET A 99 -8.09 -4.35 -4.98
CA MET A 99 -9.36 -4.64 -5.62
C MET A 99 -9.16 -5.17 -7.03
N ARG A 100 -8.20 -4.60 -7.75
CA ARG A 100 -7.93 -5.03 -9.12
C ARG A 100 -7.22 -6.36 -9.17
N LEU A 101 -6.48 -6.70 -8.12
CA LEU A 101 -5.69 -7.92 -8.08
C LEU A 101 -6.46 -9.10 -7.52
N SER A 102 -7.62 -8.85 -6.91
CA SER A 102 -8.36 -9.91 -6.22
C SER A 102 -8.77 -11.04 -7.17
N LYS A 103 -8.96 -10.74 -8.45
CA LYS A 103 -9.35 -11.77 -9.42
C LYS A 103 -8.23 -12.77 -9.70
N PHE A 104 -7.03 -12.49 -9.24
CA PHE A 104 -5.89 -13.38 -9.46
C PHE A 104 -5.55 -14.22 -8.25
N ALA A 105 -6.51 -14.40 -7.34
CA ALA A 105 -6.26 -15.14 -6.10
C ALA A 105 -5.63 -16.50 -6.36
N ASP A 106 -6.19 -17.23 -7.32
CA ASP A 106 -5.67 -18.57 -7.61
C ASP A 106 -4.24 -18.52 -8.08
N TRP A 107 -3.92 -17.51 -8.89
CA TRP A 107 -2.58 -17.36 -9.42
C TRP A 107 -1.58 -17.12 -8.29
N PHE A 108 -1.93 -16.24 -7.34
CA PHE A 108 -1.04 -15.96 -6.22
C PHE A 108 -0.84 -17.17 -5.35
N GLU A 109 -1.90 -17.92 -5.14
CA GLU A 109 -1.82 -19.14 -4.32
C GLU A 109 -0.96 -20.19 -5.02
N GLU A 110 -1.19 -20.41 -6.30
CA GLU A 110 -0.45 -21.41 -7.05
C GLU A 110 1.04 -21.11 -7.09
N ASN A 111 1.39 -19.85 -7.14
CA ASN A 111 2.78 -19.43 -7.20
C ASN A 111 3.37 -19.17 -5.83
N GLU A 112 2.59 -19.42 -4.79
CA GLU A 112 3.02 -19.28 -3.40
C GLU A 112 3.60 -17.90 -3.12
N ILE A 113 2.93 -16.88 -3.64
CA ILE A 113 3.35 -15.50 -3.45
C ILE A 113 2.53 -14.89 -2.33
N GLU A 114 3.23 -14.39 -1.32
CA GLU A 114 2.62 -13.76 -0.17
C GLU A 114 2.32 -12.31 -0.54
N ILE A 115 1.04 -11.92 -0.52
CA ILE A 115 0.66 -10.58 -0.90
C ILE A 115 -0.24 -9.95 0.14
N TRP A 116 0.07 -8.71 0.46
CA TRP A 116 -0.62 -7.92 1.45
C TRP A 116 -1.08 -6.62 0.81
N PHE A 117 -2.10 -6.01 1.37
CA PHE A 117 -2.46 -4.67 0.96
C PHE A 117 -2.45 -3.77 2.18
N TRP A 118 -2.20 -2.49 1.94
CA TRP A 118 -2.08 -1.52 3.01
C TRP A 118 -3.28 -0.61 2.97
N PRO A 119 -4.22 -0.75 3.90
CA PRO A 119 -5.38 0.15 3.95
C PRO A 119 -4.93 1.56 4.25
N ILE A 120 -5.60 2.50 3.65
CA ILE A 120 -5.28 3.91 3.82
C ILE A 120 -6.38 4.56 4.62
N ARG A 121 -5.98 5.38 5.59
CA ARG A 121 -6.92 6.17 6.36
C ARG A 121 -6.64 7.63 6.18
N MET A 122 -7.70 8.41 6.25
CA MET A 122 -7.56 9.85 6.41
C MET A 122 -7.48 10.12 7.89
N ASN A 123 -6.41 10.78 8.30
CA ASN A 123 -6.20 11.12 9.68
C ASN A 123 -6.22 12.62 9.80
N PHE A 124 -7.06 13.12 10.69
CA PHE A 124 -7.23 14.55 10.83
C PHE A 124 -6.61 15.02 12.12
N GLY A 125 -6.44 16.34 12.23
CA GLY A 125 -5.83 16.89 13.41
C GLY A 125 -6.70 16.73 14.64
N THR A 126 -6.23 17.33 15.73
CA THR A 126 -6.88 17.13 17.01
C THR A 126 -8.28 17.69 17.06
N GLU A 127 -8.54 18.72 16.30
CA GLU A 127 -9.86 19.32 16.33
C GLU A 127 -10.75 18.62 15.33
N THR A 128 -11.16 17.48 15.72
CA THR A 128 -11.91 16.63 14.81
C THR A 128 -13.25 17.19 14.41
N GLU A 129 -13.82 18.02 15.27
CA GLU A 129 -15.12 18.57 14.93
C GLU A 129 -15.05 19.45 13.69
N SER A 130 -13.89 19.87 13.32
CA SER A 130 -13.71 20.69 12.13
C SER A 130 -13.40 19.86 10.90
N PHE A 131 -13.36 18.56 11.06
CA PHE A 131 -12.97 17.70 9.96
C PHE A 131 -13.79 17.89 8.72
N ASP A 132 -15.11 17.88 8.90
CA ASP A 132 -15.97 17.97 7.73
C ASP A 132 -15.73 19.25 6.99
N GLN A 133 -15.56 20.32 7.73
CA GLN A 133 -15.29 21.59 7.10
C GLN A 133 -13.96 21.60 6.42
N LEU A 134 -12.96 21.01 7.05
CA LEU A 134 -11.64 20.95 6.48
C LEU A 134 -11.62 20.12 5.23
N ILE A 135 -12.29 19.00 5.27
CA ILE A 135 -12.36 18.13 4.11
C ILE A 135 -13.04 18.83 2.96
N GLN A 136 -14.10 19.53 3.24
CA GLN A 136 -14.79 20.27 2.21
C GLN A 136 -13.90 21.33 1.59
N LYS A 137 -13.10 21.97 2.42
CA LYS A 137 -12.15 22.94 1.92
C LYS A 137 -11.14 22.28 1.01
N TYR A 138 -10.60 21.19 1.43
CA TYR A 138 -9.60 20.49 0.63
C TYR A 138 -10.21 19.95 -0.65
N ALA A 139 -11.39 19.44 -0.58
CA ALA A 139 -12.05 18.95 -1.78
C ALA A 139 -12.26 20.06 -2.79
N ARG A 140 -12.54 21.25 -2.30
CA ARG A 140 -12.71 22.38 -3.18
C ARG A 140 -11.41 22.95 -3.68
N LYS A 141 -10.38 22.88 -2.87
CA LYS A 141 -9.08 23.44 -3.21
C LYS A 141 -8.22 22.47 -3.98
N SER A 142 -8.34 21.23 -3.67
CA SER A 142 -7.45 20.26 -4.29
C SER A 142 -8.10 19.60 -5.48
#